data_9ce19ffac66f580a0c3444e143f51a51
#
_entry.id   9ce19ffac66f580a0c3444e143f51a51
#
_cell.length_a   1.000
_cell.length_b   1.000
_cell.length_c   1.000
_cell.angle_alpha   90.00
_cell.angle_beta   90.00
_cell.angle_gamma   90.00
#
_symmetry.space_group_name_H-M   'P 1'
#
loop_
_entity.id
_entity.type
_entity.pdbx_description
1 polymer ?
#
loop_
_entity_poly.entity_id
_entity_poly.type
_entity_poly.pdbx_seq_one_letter_code
_entity_poly.pdbx_strand_id
1 'polypeptide(L)'
;LDLNLTGLFFPPGKTTLESRVLDVNKIHFVLATANDKGSVYSDLTTMIEVERERYGLEDLSAYQQLYHTPGRFDGPDVAFIKSMLQKGLPADCRTQFIDDLFQKYVTSDEAEFSSDIYMSLEQLQEMRKKGMYIGSHGYDHFWLSHLSSEQQKIEIEESLRFLERVGTPTTDWIMCYPYGDYNDSLLHTLRDNKCIVGLTTHTDVANIDQHDPLLLPRLDTNDLPKDGTAPQNQWTKGDKAQPPSLFN
;
A
#
# COMPACT_ATOMS: atom_id res chain seq x y z
N LEU A 1 -23.53 -6.86 4.87
CA LEU A 1 -24.67 -6.63 5.76
C LEU A 1 -25.67 -7.80 5.73
N ASP A 2 -26.03 -8.28 4.54
CA ASP A 2 -27.03 -9.37 4.38
C ASP A 2 -26.60 -10.70 5.00
N LEU A 3 -25.29 -10.91 5.13
CA LEU A 3 -24.71 -12.11 5.76
C LEU A 3 -24.40 -11.93 7.26
N ASN A 4 -24.72 -10.76 7.83
CA ASN A 4 -24.39 -10.39 9.21
C ASN A 4 -22.89 -10.59 9.57
N LEU A 5 -22.01 -10.28 8.62
CA LEU A 5 -20.56 -10.34 8.78
C LEU A 5 -19.99 -8.94 9.02
N THR A 6 -19.04 -8.81 9.94
CA THR A 6 -18.25 -7.61 10.13
C THR A 6 -16.99 -7.68 9.29
N GLY A 7 -16.78 -6.68 8.44
CA GLY A 7 -15.54 -6.50 7.68
C GLY A 7 -14.63 -5.48 8.35
N LEU A 8 -13.32 -5.65 8.14
CA LEU A 8 -12.30 -4.66 8.51
C LEU A 8 -11.76 -4.03 7.22
N PHE A 9 -11.78 -2.70 7.16
CA PHE A 9 -11.38 -1.92 5.98
C PHE A 9 -10.29 -0.93 6.38
N PHE A 10 -9.28 -0.77 5.54
CA PHE A 10 -8.09 0.01 5.84
C PHE A 10 -7.79 1.01 4.71
N PRO A 11 -8.61 2.04 4.53
CA PRO A 11 -8.33 3.06 3.53
C PRO A 11 -7.20 4.00 4.00
N PRO A 12 -6.28 4.41 3.12
CA PRO A 12 -5.34 5.50 3.39
C PRO A 12 -6.09 6.83 3.57
N GLY A 13 -5.64 7.65 4.53
CA GLY A 13 -6.37 8.89 4.87
C GLY A 13 -6.40 9.93 3.77
N LYS A 14 -5.30 10.09 3.04
CA LYS A 14 -5.10 11.09 1.98
C LYS A 14 -6.14 11.00 0.86
N THR A 15 -6.46 9.78 0.42
CA THR A 15 -7.42 9.57 -0.67
C THR A 15 -8.80 10.16 -0.36
N THR A 16 -9.24 10.01 0.89
CA THR A 16 -10.55 10.49 1.36
C THR A 16 -10.52 11.98 1.72
N LEU A 17 -9.42 12.47 2.32
CA LEU A 17 -9.38 13.83 2.87
C LEU A 17 -8.92 14.89 1.87
N GLU A 18 -8.09 14.52 0.91
CA GLU A 18 -7.48 15.44 -0.06
C GLU A 18 -7.98 15.23 -1.49
N SER A 19 -8.83 14.24 -1.74
CA SER A 19 -9.27 13.85 -3.10
C SER A 19 -8.08 13.61 -4.04
N ARG A 20 -7.04 12.95 -3.52
CA ARG A 20 -5.82 12.59 -4.26
C ARG A 20 -5.79 11.11 -4.56
N VAL A 21 -5.21 10.76 -5.70
CA VAL A 21 -4.93 9.37 -6.08
C VAL A 21 -3.58 8.97 -5.52
N LEU A 22 -3.48 7.79 -4.88
CA LEU A 22 -2.21 7.26 -4.39
C LEU A 22 -1.22 7.05 -5.53
N ASP A 23 0.04 7.31 -5.29
CA ASP A 23 1.12 7.11 -6.28
C ASP A 23 1.11 5.70 -6.87
N VAL A 24 0.92 4.67 -6.04
CA VAL A 24 0.82 3.28 -6.49
C VAL A 24 -0.36 3.07 -7.44
N ASN A 25 -1.50 3.70 -7.18
CA ASN A 25 -2.67 3.59 -8.06
C ASN A 25 -2.46 4.42 -9.34
N LYS A 26 -1.87 5.63 -9.28
CA LYS A 26 -1.49 6.40 -10.46
C LYS A 26 -0.62 5.57 -11.41
N ILE A 27 0.44 4.93 -10.88
CA ILE A 27 1.31 4.05 -11.67
C ILE A 27 0.51 2.92 -12.33
N HIS A 28 -0.40 2.27 -11.59
CA HIS A 28 -1.22 1.20 -12.14
C HIS A 28 -2.16 1.70 -13.24
N PHE A 29 -2.81 2.86 -13.05
CA PHE A 29 -3.69 3.44 -14.06
C PHE A 29 -2.92 3.89 -15.30
N VAL A 30 -1.77 4.55 -15.14
CA VAL A 30 -0.87 4.89 -16.27
C VAL A 30 -0.55 3.64 -17.09
N LEU A 31 -0.13 2.57 -16.43
CA LEU A 31 0.17 1.32 -17.09
C LEU A 31 -1.07 0.63 -17.69
N ALA A 32 -2.25 0.79 -17.10
CA ALA A 32 -3.48 0.19 -17.63
C ALA A 32 -4.04 0.94 -18.85
N THR A 33 -4.01 2.27 -18.83
CA THR A 33 -4.60 3.12 -19.88
C THR A 33 -3.69 3.37 -21.08
N ALA A 34 -2.37 3.35 -20.89
CA ALA A 34 -1.44 3.53 -21.99
C ALA A 34 -1.60 2.39 -23.03
N ASN A 35 -1.86 2.76 -24.29
CA ASN A 35 -1.98 1.82 -25.40
C ASN A 35 -0.69 1.02 -25.63
N ASP A 36 0.46 1.67 -25.43
CA ASP A 36 1.78 1.09 -25.55
C ASP A 36 2.62 1.39 -24.29
N LYS A 37 3.13 0.36 -23.64
CA LYS A 37 3.98 0.50 -22.44
C LYS A 37 5.37 1.04 -22.79
N GLY A 38 5.85 0.80 -24.01
CA GLY A 38 7.10 1.36 -24.52
C GLY A 38 7.07 2.89 -24.57
N SER A 39 5.90 3.50 -24.85
CA SER A 39 5.73 4.95 -24.80
C SER A 39 5.89 5.50 -23.38
N VAL A 40 5.32 4.83 -22.37
CA VAL A 40 5.50 5.23 -20.96
C VAL A 40 6.97 5.10 -20.52
N TYR A 41 7.63 4.01 -20.95
CA TYR A 41 9.05 3.81 -20.69
C TYR A 41 9.90 4.93 -21.33
N SER A 42 9.64 5.27 -22.61
CA SER A 42 10.33 6.35 -23.32
C SER A 42 10.13 7.72 -22.66
N ASP A 43 8.90 8.02 -22.22
CA ASP A 43 8.62 9.26 -21.49
C ASP A 43 9.38 9.32 -20.17
N LEU A 44 9.32 8.25 -19.37
CA LEU A 44 10.01 8.20 -18.08
C LEU A 44 11.53 8.34 -18.24
N THR A 45 12.13 7.65 -19.22
CA THR A 45 13.58 7.78 -19.47
C THR A 45 13.95 9.18 -19.93
N THR A 46 13.11 9.81 -20.75
CA THR A 46 13.30 11.21 -21.17
C THR A 46 13.23 12.16 -19.96
N MET A 47 12.26 11.99 -19.07
CA MET A 47 12.13 12.80 -17.85
C MET A 47 13.36 12.63 -16.94
N ILE A 48 13.87 11.41 -16.78
CA ILE A 48 15.09 11.13 -16.00
C ILE A 48 16.28 11.89 -16.59
N GLU A 49 16.48 11.84 -17.92
CA GLU A 49 17.60 12.55 -18.57
C GLU A 49 17.47 14.06 -18.47
N VAL A 50 16.27 14.62 -18.69
CA VAL A 50 16.03 16.07 -18.66
C VAL A 50 16.21 16.65 -17.26
N GLU A 51 15.69 15.97 -16.26
CA GLU A 51 15.68 16.43 -14.87
C GLU A 51 16.91 15.97 -14.06
N ARG A 52 17.86 15.29 -14.72
CA ARG A 52 19.00 14.66 -14.09
C ARG A 52 19.81 15.61 -13.22
N GLU A 53 20.20 16.76 -13.76
CA GLU A 53 21.01 17.73 -13.03
C GLU A 53 20.24 18.35 -11.87
N ARG A 54 18.97 18.64 -12.07
CA ARG A 54 18.10 19.28 -11.07
C ARG A 54 17.93 18.43 -9.82
N TYR A 55 17.77 17.11 -9.98
CA TYR A 55 17.52 16.18 -8.87
C TYR A 55 18.76 15.36 -8.50
N GLY A 56 19.90 15.59 -9.15
CA GLY A 56 21.14 14.84 -8.89
C GLY A 56 21.01 13.35 -9.19
N LEU A 57 20.29 13.01 -10.28
CA LEU A 57 20.05 11.62 -10.64
C LEU A 57 21.30 10.98 -11.25
N GLU A 58 21.41 9.66 -11.10
CA GLU A 58 22.43 8.85 -11.74
C GLU A 58 22.23 8.80 -13.26
N ASP A 59 23.22 8.26 -13.98
CA ASP A 59 23.09 7.97 -15.42
C ASP A 59 21.94 6.97 -15.66
N LEU A 60 21.15 7.20 -16.71
CA LEU A 60 20.06 6.30 -17.10
C LEU A 60 20.54 4.84 -17.21
N SER A 61 21.76 4.64 -17.75
CA SER A 61 22.37 3.30 -17.88
C SER A 61 22.56 2.59 -16.52
N ALA A 62 22.86 3.31 -15.46
CA ALA A 62 22.97 2.74 -14.12
C ALA A 62 21.61 2.24 -13.61
N TYR A 63 20.55 3.03 -13.78
CA TYR A 63 19.20 2.63 -13.45
C TYR A 63 18.71 1.43 -14.29
N GLN A 64 19.03 1.42 -15.59
CA GLN A 64 18.67 0.29 -16.47
C GLN A 64 19.34 -1.02 -16.06
N GLN A 65 20.61 -0.99 -15.67
CA GLN A 65 21.31 -2.17 -15.15
C GLN A 65 20.66 -2.74 -13.88
N LEU A 66 20.13 -1.88 -13.01
CA LEU A 66 19.53 -2.31 -11.75
C LEU A 66 18.08 -2.75 -11.90
N TYR A 67 17.31 -2.10 -12.76
CA TYR A 67 15.85 -2.21 -12.74
C TYR A 67 15.21 -2.65 -14.06
N HIS A 68 15.93 -2.64 -15.21
CA HIS A 68 15.39 -3.03 -16.50
C HIS A 68 15.56 -4.54 -16.75
N THR A 69 15.01 -5.33 -15.84
CA THR A 69 15.01 -6.79 -15.90
C THR A 69 13.58 -7.31 -15.78
N PRO A 70 13.19 -8.34 -16.55
CA PRO A 70 11.82 -8.84 -16.48
C PRO A 70 11.51 -9.38 -15.08
N GLY A 71 10.33 -9.00 -14.57
CA GLY A 71 9.77 -9.53 -13.32
C GLY A 71 9.04 -10.86 -13.55
N ARG A 72 8.44 -11.40 -12.48
CA ARG A 72 7.66 -12.65 -12.58
C ARG A 72 6.48 -12.56 -13.55
N PHE A 73 5.85 -11.39 -13.63
CA PHE A 73 4.64 -11.15 -14.42
C PHE A 73 4.76 -9.96 -15.38
N ASP A 74 5.80 -9.15 -15.24
CA ASP A 74 6.00 -7.91 -15.99
C ASP A 74 7.20 -8.05 -16.94
N GLY A 75 7.05 -7.55 -18.16
CA GLY A 75 8.18 -7.34 -19.07
C GLY A 75 9.16 -6.29 -18.54
N PRO A 76 10.37 -6.17 -19.14
CA PRO A 76 11.44 -5.32 -18.60
C PRO A 76 11.04 -3.85 -18.48
N ASP A 77 10.31 -3.29 -19.45
CA ASP A 77 9.87 -1.89 -19.43
C ASP A 77 8.92 -1.61 -18.26
N VAL A 78 7.93 -2.49 -18.05
CA VAL A 78 6.97 -2.36 -16.95
C VAL A 78 7.66 -2.52 -15.59
N ALA A 79 8.60 -3.48 -15.50
CA ALA A 79 9.39 -3.69 -14.28
C ALA A 79 10.25 -2.46 -13.96
N PHE A 80 10.87 -1.85 -14.99
CA PHE A 80 11.63 -0.61 -14.85
C PHE A 80 10.75 0.54 -14.37
N ILE A 81 9.62 0.81 -15.05
CA ILE A 81 8.68 1.88 -14.70
C ILE A 81 8.24 1.75 -13.23
N LYS A 82 7.76 0.56 -12.83
CA LYS A 82 7.33 0.31 -11.45
C LYS A 82 8.48 0.53 -10.46
N SER A 83 9.66 -0.02 -10.73
CA SER A 83 10.81 0.11 -9.82
C SER A 83 11.26 1.55 -9.66
N MET A 84 11.37 2.30 -10.75
CA MET A 84 11.78 3.71 -10.70
C MET A 84 10.77 4.57 -9.95
N LEU A 85 9.48 4.45 -10.29
CA LEU A 85 8.40 5.24 -9.70
C LEU A 85 7.98 4.80 -8.30
N GLN A 86 8.39 3.63 -7.82
CA GLN A 86 8.11 3.19 -6.45
C GLN A 86 9.28 3.43 -5.49
N LYS A 87 10.53 3.29 -5.94
CA LYS A 87 11.70 3.33 -5.06
C LYS A 87 13.02 3.80 -5.69
N GLY A 88 13.16 3.75 -7.00
CA GLY A 88 14.45 4.01 -7.68
C GLY A 88 14.83 5.49 -7.75
N LEU A 89 13.84 6.37 -7.77
CA LEU A 89 14.04 7.82 -7.84
C LEU A 89 13.92 8.47 -6.46
N PRO A 90 14.57 9.62 -6.22
CA PRO A 90 14.34 10.47 -5.06
C PRO A 90 12.84 10.83 -4.90
N ALA A 91 12.36 10.97 -3.67
CA ALA A 91 10.92 11.13 -3.40
C ALA A 91 10.29 12.32 -4.14
N ASP A 92 10.92 13.51 -4.08
CA ASP A 92 10.39 14.72 -4.71
C ASP A 92 10.30 14.59 -6.24
N CYS A 93 11.35 14.04 -6.88
CA CYS A 93 11.37 13.74 -8.30
C CYS A 93 10.30 12.71 -8.68
N ARG A 94 10.16 11.67 -7.88
CA ARG A 94 9.23 10.56 -8.10
C ARG A 94 7.79 11.03 -8.12
N THR A 95 7.35 11.82 -7.13
CA THR A 95 5.99 12.36 -7.06
C THR A 95 5.69 13.21 -8.31
N GLN A 96 6.60 14.10 -8.70
CA GLN A 96 6.42 14.92 -9.91
C GLN A 96 6.26 14.05 -11.17
N PHE A 97 7.13 13.07 -11.36
CA PHE A 97 7.09 12.21 -12.54
C PHE A 97 5.81 11.37 -12.60
N ILE A 98 5.34 10.88 -11.47
CA ILE A 98 4.08 10.15 -11.37
C ILE A 98 2.90 11.06 -11.74
N ASP A 99 2.86 12.28 -11.22
CA ASP A 99 1.80 13.25 -11.51
C ASP A 99 1.78 13.62 -13.00
N ASP A 100 2.94 13.90 -13.61
CA ASP A 100 3.05 14.23 -15.03
C ASP A 100 2.60 13.08 -15.94
N LEU A 101 3.02 11.84 -15.62
CA LEU A 101 2.59 10.65 -16.36
C LEU A 101 1.10 10.38 -16.17
N PHE A 102 0.57 10.56 -14.97
CA PHE A 102 -0.85 10.39 -14.68
C PHE A 102 -1.70 11.42 -15.45
N GLN A 103 -1.28 12.68 -15.45
CA GLN A 103 -1.94 13.72 -16.22
C GLN A 103 -1.92 13.42 -17.73
N LYS A 104 -0.80 12.90 -18.25
CA LYS A 104 -0.66 12.58 -19.68
C LYS A 104 -1.48 11.38 -20.13
N TYR A 105 -1.51 10.33 -19.33
CA TYR A 105 -2.05 9.03 -19.76
C TYR A 105 -3.43 8.70 -19.20
N VAL A 106 -3.86 9.37 -18.11
CA VAL A 106 -5.11 9.05 -17.43
C VAL A 106 -6.06 10.22 -17.44
N THR A 107 -5.78 11.29 -16.67
CA THR A 107 -6.64 12.45 -16.59
C THR A 107 -5.91 13.67 -16.06
N SER A 108 -6.35 14.86 -16.48
CA SER A 108 -5.94 16.15 -15.90
C SER A 108 -6.77 16.56 -14.68
N ASP A 109 -7.88 15.88 -14.41
CA ASP A 109 -8.73 16.11 -13.23
C ASP A 109 -8.59 14.94 -12.24
N GLU A 110 -7.54 15.03 -11.41
CA GLU A 110 -7.26 14.01 -10.40
C GLU A 110 -8.35 13.97 -9.33
N ALA A 111 -8.96 15.10 -8.99
CA ALA A 111 -9.95 15.15 -7.91
C ALA A 111 -11.25 14.45 -8.31
N GLU A 112 -11.73 14.67 -9.54
CA GLU A 112 -12.88 13.95 -10.08
C GLU A 112 -12.58 12.45 -10.15
N PHE A 113 -11.43 12.07 -10.72
CA PHE A 113 -11.01 10.68 -10.82
C PHE A 113 -10.89 10.00 -9.46
N SER A 114 -10.34 10.70 -8.46
CA SER A 114 -10.25 10.21 -7.08
C SER A 114 -11.63 9.89 -6.50
N SER A 115 -12.63 10.75 -6.75
CA SER A 115 -13.99 10.56 -6.26
C SER A 115 -14.69 9.35 -6.87
N ASP A 116 -14.29 8.94 -8.08
CA ASP A 116 -14.84 7.76 -8.76
C ASP A 116 -14.27 6.44 -8.22
N ILE A 117 -13.03 6.45 -7.70
CA ILE A 117 -12.34 5.21 -7.32
C ILE A 117 -12.20 5.02 -5.80
N TYR A 118 -12.37 6.08 -5.00
CA TYR A 118 -12.26 5.99 -3.55
C TYR A 118 -13.57 6.36 -2.86
N MET A 119 -13.71 5.85 -1.65
CA MET A 119 -14.87 6.15 -0.81
C MET A 119 -14.75 7.55 -0.19
N SER A 120 -15.87 8.26 -0.13
CA SER A 120 -15.97 9.51 0.60
C SER A 120 -15.95 9.30 2.13
N LEU A 121 -15.70 10.36 2.87
CA LEU A 121 -15.75 10.32 4.34
C LEU A 121 -17.13 9.89 4.85
N GLU A 122 -18.20 10.37 4.21
CA GLU A 122 -19.58 10.02 4.58
C GLU A 122 -19.88 8.54 4.34
N GLN A 123 -19.36 7.96 3.25
CA GLN A 123 -19.52 6.53 2.96
C GLN A 123 -18.79 5.69 4.00
N LEU A 124 -17.57 6.06 4.39
CA LEU A 124 -16.82 5.37 5.46
C LEU A 124 -17.52 5.48 6.82
N GLN A 125 -18.05 6.66 7.16
CA GLN A 125 -18.85 6.86 8.37
C GLN A 125 -20.13 6.00 8.36
N GLU A 126 -20.79 5.87 7.21
CA GLU A 126 -21.98 5.01 7.08
C GLU A 126 -21.62 3.54 7.21
N MET A 127 -20.51 3.07 6.61
CA MET A 127 -20.01 1.70 6.82
C MET A 127 -19.79 1.41 8.31
N ARG A 128 -19.18 2.36 9.02
CA ARG A 128 -18.94 2.22 10.44
C ARG A 128 -20.24 2.14 11.25
N LYS A 129 -21.25 2.97 10.95
CA LYS A 129 -22.59 2.89 11.57
C LYS A 129 -23.27 1.55 11.33
N LYS A 130 -22.96 0.89 10.20
CA LYS A 130 -23.44 -0.46 9.87
C LYS A 130 -22.61 -1.60 10.48
N GLY A 131 -21.70 -1.30 11.41
CA GLY A 131 -20.92 -2.29 12.15
C GLY A 131 -19.65 -2.75 11.46
N MET A 132 -19.21 -2.08 10.37
CA MET A 132 -17.89 -2.33 9.79
C MET A 132 -16.80 -1.63 10.61
N TYR A 133 -15.61 -2.21 10.65
CA TYR A 133 -14.46 -1.57 11.27
C TYR A 133 -13.62 -0.85 10.22
N ILE A 134 -13.25 0.40 10.49
CA ILE A 134 -12.34 1.17 9.65
C ILE A 134 -11.05 1.38 10.45
N GLY A 135 -9.94 0.84 9.94
CA GLY A 135 -8.60 0.95 10.54
C GLY A 135 -7.65 1.77 9.69
N SER A 136 -6.39 1.89 10.13
CA SER A 136 -5.35 2.64 9.46
C SER A 136 -4.60 1.82 8.41
N HIS A 137 -4.31 2.43 7.26
CA HIS A 137 -3.35 1.93 6.26
C HIS A 137 -2.27 2.98 5.96
N GLY A 138 -1.84 3.71 7.01
CA GLY A 138 -1.08 4.93 6.85
C GLY A 138 -1.94 6.08 6.34
N TYR A 139 -1.32 7.23 6.16
CA TYR A 139 -1.98 8.39 5.56
C TYR A 139 -1.77 8.44 4.05
N ASP A 140 -0.53 8.34 3.58
CA ASP A 140 -0.12 8.47 2.17
C ASP A 140 0.35 7.13 1.53
N HIS A 141 0.16 6.00 2.22
CA HIS A 141 0.52 4.66 1.72
C HIS A 141 2.02 4.50 1.40
N PHE A 142 2.90 5.10 2.18
CA PHE A 142 4.35 4.97 1.99
C PHE A 142 4.91 3.59 2.40
N TRP A 143 6.10 3.27 1.90
CA TRP A 143 6.98 2.28 2.51
C TRP A 143 7.47 2.85 3.83
N LEU A 144 6.83 2.47 4.93
CA LEU A 144 6.99 3.14 6.22
C LEU A 144 8.39 2.99 6.81
N SER A 145 9.07 1.86 6.55
CA SER A 145 10.46 1.65 7.00
C SER A 145 11.48 2.56 6.31
N HIS A 146 11.13 3.12 5.15
CA HIS A 146 12.00 4.02 4.38
C HIS A 146 11.89 5.49 4.84
N LEU A 147 10.92 5.80 5.69
CA LEU A 147 10.74 7.12 6.28
C LEU A 147 11.66 7.30 7.49
N SER A 148 12.10 8.54 7.75
CA SER A 148 12.72 8.89 9.01
C SER A 148 11.73 8.73 10.17
N SER A 149 12.22 8.58 11.41
CA SER A 149 11.34 8.43 12.58
C SER A 149 10.37 9.61 12.75
N GLU A 150 10.79 10.82 12.38
CA GLU A 150 9.91 12.00 12.41
C GLU A 150 8.83 11.93 11.33
N GLN A 151 9.19 11.51 10.12
CA GLN A 151 8.20 11.31 9.05
C GLN A 151 7.21 10.18 9.39
N GLN A 152 7.68 9.06 9.98
CA GLN A 152 6.80 7.99 10.47
C GLN A 152 5.79 8.51 11.48
N LYS A 153 6.24 9.37 12.41
CA LYS A 153 5.37 9.97 13.41
C LYS A 153 4.30 10.85 12.79
N ILE A 154 4.68 11.73 11.84
CA ILE A 154 3.72 12.57 11.10
C ILE A 154 2.69 11.70 10.36
N GLU A 155 3.15 10.68 9.66
CA GLU A 155 2.30 9.74 8.91
C GLU A 155 1.26 9.05 9.80
N ILE A 156 1.66 8.63 10.99
CA ILE A 156 0.75 8.02 11.96
C ILE A 156 -0.20 9.06 12.57
N GLU A 157 0.26 10.24 12.92
CA GLU A 157 -0.59 11.32 13.46
C GLU A 157 -1.67 11.75 12.45
N GLU A 158 -1.31 11.92 11.18
CA GLU A 158 -2.30 12.25 10.12
C GLU A 158 -3.29 11.10 9.91
N SER A 159 -2.82 9.86 9.97
CA SER A 159 -3.70 8.69 9.90
C SER A 159 -4.69 8.64 11.07
N LEU A 160 -4.26 8.98 12.29
CA LEU A 160 -5.14 9.05 13.45
C LEU A 160 -6.18 10.18 13.33
N ARG A 161 -5.80 11.35 12.81
CA ARG A 161 -6.75 12.44 12.49
C ARG A 161 -7.81 11.98 11.48
N PHE A 162 -7.41 11.19 10.49
CA PHE A 162 -8.37 10.58 9.56
C PHE A 162 -9.31 9.62 10.28
N LEU A 163 -8.81 8.70 11.13
CA LEU A 163 -9.64 7.78 11.90
C LEU A 163 -10.64 8.52 12.80
N GLU A 164 -10.21 9.61 13.45
CA GLU A 164 -11.09 10.46 14.26
C GLU A 164 -12.23 11.04 13.44
N ARG A 165 -11.95 11.54 12.22
CA ARG A 165 -12.98 12.08 11.31
C ARG A 165 -13.95 11.00 10.83
N VAL A 166 -13.49 9.79 10.61
CA VAL A 166 -14.37 8.63 10.31
C VAL A 166 -15.21 8.25 11.54
N GLY A 167 -14.74 8.58 12.75
CA GLY A 167 -15.33 8.24 14.03
C GLY A 167 -14.80 6.91 14.59
N THR A 168 -13.72 6.36 14.08
CA THR A 168 -13.01 5.23 14.68
C THR A 168 -12.23 5.72 15.91
N PRO A 169 -12.27 5.00 17.07
CA PRO A 169 -11.43 5.35 18.21
C PRO A 169 -9.94 5.40 17.82
N THR A 170 -9.23 6.38 18.37
CA THR A 170 -7.78 6.55 18.21
C THR A 170 -6.98 5.93 19.36
N THR A 171 -7.67 5.20 20.24
CA THR A 171 -7.10 4.25 21.21
C THR A 171 -7.59 2.86 20.84
N ASP A 172 -6.74 1.86 21.01
CA ASP A 172 -7.05 0.46 20.69
C ASP A 172 -7.43 0.25 19.20
N TRP A 173 -6.70 0.92 18.33
CA TRP A 173 -6.91 0.88 16.89
C TRP A 173 -6.02 -0.16 16.21
N ILE A 174 -6.33 -0.47 14.95
CA ILE A 174 -5.67 -1.51 14.16
C ILE A 174 -4.93 -0.87 12.96
N MET A 175 -3.67 -1.25 12.78
CA MET A 175 -2.83 -0.93 11.63
C MET A 175 -2.80 -2.08 10.62
N CYS A 176 -2.97 -1.80 9.34
CA CYS A 176 -2.58 -2.67 8.24
C CYS A 176 -1.41 -2.00 7.51
N TYR A 177 -0.23 -2.61 7.54
CA TYR A 177 0.97 -1.98 6.98
C TYR A 177 0.89 -1.89 5.45
N PRO A 178 1.06 -0.70 4.84
CA PRO A 178 1.31 -0.60 3.41
C PRO A 178 2.48 -1.50 3.02
N TYR A 179 2.29 -2.32 1.99
CA TYR A 179 3.27 -3.32 1.52
C TYR A 179 3.70 -4.37 2.56
N GLY A 180 3.14 -4.37 3.75
CA GLY A 180 3.61 -5.15 4.90
C GLY A 180 4.90 -4.61 5.51
N ASP A 181 5.28 -3.37 5.20
CA ASP A 181 6.58 -2.78 5.52
C ASP A 181 6.57 -2.10 6.89
N TYR A 182 7.56 -2.43 7.72
CA TYR A 182 7.74 -1.89 9.07
C TYR A 182 9.20 -1.96 9.52
N ASN A 183 9.53 -1.23 10.58
CA ASN A 183 10.80 -1.32 11.32
C ASN A 183 10.55 -1.02 12.82
N ASP A 184 11.58 -1.19 13.64
CA ASP A 184 11.47 -1.02 15.09
C ASP A 184 11.02 0.39 15.50
N SER A 185 11.49 1.44 14.79
CA SER A 185 11.08 2.83 15.04
C SER A 185 9.58 3.02 14.86
N LEU A 186 9.02 2.45 13.78
CA LEU A 186 7.57 2.50 13.54
C LEU A 186 6.81 1.74 14.62
N LEU A 187 7.27 0.54 15.01
CA LEU A 187 6.61 -0.23 16.06
C LEU A 187 6.57 0.51 17.40
N HIS A 188 7.63 1.26 17.75
CA HIS A 188 7.62 2.15 18.92
C HIS A 188 6.57 3.25 18.76
N THR A 189 6.56 3.95 17.62
CA THR A 189 5.56 4.99 17.34
C THR A 189 4.13 4.46 17.44
N LEU A 190 3.86 3.27 16.93
CA LEU A 190 2.54 2.63 17.00
C LEU A 190 2.12 2.32 18.45
N ARG A 191 3.03 1.76 19.27
CA ARG A 191 2.77 1.47 20.71
C ARG A 191 2.48 2.75 21.50
N ASP A 192 3.27 3.80 21.27
CA ASP A 192 3.10 5.10 21.93
C ASP A 192 1.72 5.71 21.59
N ASN A 193 1.25 5.50 20.37
CA ASN A 193 -0.06 5.95 19.88
C ASN A 193 -1.19 4.94 20.13
N LYS A 194 -1.00 3.93 20.98
CA LYS A 194 -2.05 2.98 21.41
C LYS A 194 -2.62 2.11 20.29
N CYS A 195 -1.81 1.80 19.27
CA CYS A 195 -2.13 0.75 18.32
C CYS A 195 -2.03 -0.61 19.03
N ILE A 196 -3.04 -1.46 18.89
CA ILE A 196 -3.09 -2.76 19.57
C ILE A 196 -2.87 -3.95 18.64
N VAL A 197 -3.13 -3.79 17.34
CA VAL A 197 -2.96 -4.84 16.34
C VAL A 197 -2.31 -4.27 15.08
N GLY A 198 -1.32 -4.98 14.55
CA GLY A 198 -0.70 -4.72 13.27
C GLY A 198 -0.80 -5.94 12.34
N LEU A 199 -1.31 -5.71 11.14
CA LEU A 199 -1.52 -6.76 10.13
C LEU A 199 -0.43 -6.65 9.06
N THR A 200 0.41 -7.68 8.95
CA THR A 200 1.49 -7.78 7.97
C THR A 200 1.04 -8.47 6.67
N THR A 201 1.94 -8.63 5.72
CA THR A 201 1.77 -9.46 4.51
C THR A 201 2.40 -10.85 4.67
N HIS A 202 2.91 -11.18 5.85
CA HIS A 202 3.42 -12.52 6.11
C HIS A 202 2.28 -13.54 6.01
N THR A 203 2.49 -14.59 5.23
CA THR A 203 1.46 -15.61 4.96
C THR A 203 1.49 -16.69 6.02
N ASP A 204 0.61 -16.62 7.00
CA ASP A 204 0.43 -17.64 8.04
C ASP A 204 -0.93 -17.45 8.74
N VAL A 205 -1.27 -18.40 9.61
CA VAL A 205 -2.39 -18.29 10.55
C VAL A 205 -1.90 -17.63 11.85
N ALA A 206 -2.53 -16.51 12.22
CA ALA A 206 -2.15 -15.79 13.43
C ALA A 206 -2.41 -16.63 14.69
N ASN A 207 -1.39 -16.74 15.54
CA ASN A 207 -1.48 -17.27 16.90
C ASN A 207 -1.29 -16.12 17.88
N ILE A 208 -2.38 -15.63 18.47
CA ILE A 208 -2.37 -14.44 19.34
C ILE A 208 -1.60 -14.62 20.65
N ASP A 209 -1.32 -15.87 21.06
CA ASP A 209 -0.56 -16.18 22.27
C ASP A 209 0.97 -16.19 22.01
N GLN A 210 1.39 -16.22 20.74
CA GLN A 210 2.79 -16.38 20.35
C GLN A 210 3.33 -15.23 19.49
N HIS A 211 2.49 -14.63 18.64
CA HIS A 211 2.90 -13.53 17.78
C HIS A 211 2.84 -12.19 18.53
N ASP A 212 3.76 -11.29 18.21
CA ASP A 212 3.61 -9.88 18.61
C ASP A 212 2.29 -9.35 18.01
N PRO A 213 1.39 -8.78 18.83
CA PRO A 213 0.12 -8.25 18.34
C PRO A 213 0.26 -7.24 17.20
N LEU A 214 1.38 -6.52 17.14
CA LEU A 214 1.67 -5.58 16.03
C LEU A 214 2.22 -6.26 14.77
N LEU A 215 2.43 -7.58 14.77
CA LEU A 215 3.03 -8.32 13.65
C LEU A 215 2.23 -9.57 13.26
N LEU A 216 0.91 -9.48 13.28
CA LEU A 216 0.07 -10.62 12.95
C LEU A 216 0.16 -10.97 11.46
N PRO A 217 0.41 -12.25 11.13
CA PRO A 217 0.33 -12.75 9.77
C PRO A 217 -1.12 -12.81 9.28
N ARG A 218 -1.29 -12.93 7.96
CA ARG A 218 -2.60 -13.08 7.31
C ARG A 218 -2.53 -14.06 6.17
N LEU A 219 -3.66 -14.69 5.88
CA LEU A 219 -3.86 -15.40 4.64
C LEU A 219 -4.48 -14.46 3.59
N ASP A 220 -3.99 -14.54 2.37
CA ASP A 220 -4.64 -13.94 1.21
C ASP A 220 -5.77 -14.86 0.72
N THR A 221 -6.74 -14.30 0.01
CA THR A 221 -7.82 -15.10 -0.59
C THR A 221 -7.30 -16.13 -1.59
N ASN A 222 -6.10 -15.93 -2.15
CA ASN A 222 -5.42 -16.90 -3.01
C ASN A 222 -4.81 -18.08 -2.25
N ASP A 223 -4.61 -17.96 -0.94
CA ASP A 223 -4.13 -19.04 -0.07
C ASP A 223 -5.26 -20.03 0.28
N LEU A 224 -6.50 -19.68 0.03
CA LEU A 224 -7.67 -20.51 0.33
C LEU A 224 -8.19 -21.24 -0.92
N PRO A 225 -8.89 -22.38 -0.75
CA PRO A 225 -9.58 -23.04 -1.84
C PRO A 225 -10.55 -22.09 -2.54
N LYS A 226 -10.61 -22.11 -3.88
CA LYS A 226 -11.41 -21.16 -4.68
C LYS A 226 -12.91 -21.40 -4.62
N ASP A 227 -13.33 -22.60 -4.29
CA ASP A 227 -14.73 -22.99 -4.11
C ASP A 227 -14.86 -24.14 -3.10
N GLY A 228 -16.08 -24.45 -2.69
CA GLY A 228 -16.38 -25.49 -1.70
C GLY A 228 -16.09 -26.93 -2.15
N THR A 229 -15.81 -27.15 -3.43
CA THR A 229 -15.46 -28.47 -4.01
C THR A 229 -13.95 -28.63 -4.23
N ALA A 230 -13.19 -27.54 -4.12
CA ALA A 230 -11.74 -27.56 -4.26
C ALA A 230 -11.08 -28.37 -3.13
N PRO A 231 -9.97 -29.07 -3.40
CA PRO A 231 -9.24 -29.81 -2.37
C PRO A 231 -8.81 -28.89 -1.22
N GLN A 232 -8.91 -29.40 0.00
CA GLN A 232 -8.36 -28.71 1.16
C GLN A 232 -6.83 -28.58 1.02
N ASN A 233 -6.31 -27.44 1.40
CA ASN A 233 -4.88 -27.15 1.42
C ASN A 233 -4.33 -27.10 2.87
N GLN A 234 -3.06 -26.75 3.05
CA GLN A 234 -2.42 -26.68 4.36
C GLN A 234 -3.13 -25.77 5.38
N TRP A 235 -3.85 -24.75 4.90
CA TRP A 235 -4.54 -23.77 5.75
C TRP A 235 -5.95 -24.18 6.16
N THR A 236 -6.56 -25.12 5.41
CA THR A 236 -7.96 -25.54 5.62
C THR A 236 -8.09 -26.98 6.10
N LYS A 237 -6.99 -27.75 6.14
CA LYS A 237 -6.95 -29.07 6.76
C LYS A 237 -7.04 -28.89 8.28
N GLY A 238 -8.06 -29.45 8.89
CA GLY A 238 -8.36 -29.34 10.32
C GLY A 238 -7.38 -30.00 11.30
N ASP A 239 -6.25 -30.51 10.85
CA ASP A 239 -5.17 -30.93 11.71
C ASP A 239 -4.49 -29.66 12.24
N LYS A 240 -4.33 -29.58 13.57
CA LYS A 240 -3.54 -28.56 14.26
C LYS A 240 -2.12 -28.58 13.69
N ALA A 241 -1.91 -27.89 12.57
CA ALA A 241 -0.59 -27.72 12.03
C ALA A 241 0.25 -27.00 13.11
N GLN A 242 1.25 -27.69 13.63
CA GLN A 242 2.29 -27.00 14.38
C GLN A 242 2.88 -25.95 13.42
N PRO A 243 2.98 -24.69 13.83
CA PRO A 243 3.60 -23.67 12.98
C PRO A 243 4.99 -24.16 12.60
N PRO A 244 5.44 -23.95 11.35
CA PRO A 244 6.80 -24.26 10.96
C PRO A 244 7.73 -23.52 11.93
N SER A 245 8.73 -24.24 12.47
CA SER A 245 9.71 -23.67 13.38
C SER A 245 10.47 -22.53 12.69
N LEU A 246 10.21 -21.30 13.08
CA LEU A 246 10.82 -20.09 12.54
C LEU A 246 12.24 -19.82 13.06
N PHE A 247 12.99 -20.87 13.44
CA PHE A 247 14.39 -20.76 13.82
C PHE A 247 15.19 -21.95 13.28
N ASN A 248 15.82 -21.74 12.14
CA ASN A 248 17.11 -22.30 11.76
C ASN A 248 17.86 -21.25 10.93
#